data_2c798015513f88d346f79dd926b216ce
#
_entry.id   2c798015513f88d346f79dd926b216ce
#
_cell.length_a   1.000
_cell.length_b   1.000
_cell.length_c   1.000
_cell.angle_alpha   90.00
_cell.angle_beta   90.00
_cell.angle_gamma   90.00
#
_symmetry.space_group_name_H-M   'P 1'
#
loop_
_entity.id
_entity.type
_entity.pdbx_description
1 polymer ?
#
loop_
_entity_poly.entity_id
_entity_poly.type
_entity_poly.pdbx_seq_one_letter_code
_entity_poly.pdbx_strand_id
1 'polypeptide(L)'
;MATTTATITLASSDIADNAISISNIATLSKAGSTSGLDKTSGLRRRTLAATTSVDLIQLDHFQETGEVITENKAAKVYIKNIGTSTAEHVKVCIGQEDADADTEEIGRLYGGDWMFFPWAAVWTSADHNNNEDIYVIPSSGDSVTLEWMVIYE
;
A
#
# COMPACT_ATOMS: atom_id res chain seq x y z
N MET A 1 5.51 -13.52 -21.27
CA MET A 1 4.46 -12.95 -20.41
C MET A 1 5.09 -12.71 -19.05
N ALA A 2 5.01 -11.50 -18.50
CA ALA A 2 5.57 -11.21 -17.18
C ALA A 2 4.77 -11.98 -16.12
N THR A 3 5.46 -12.55 -15.15
CA THR A 3 4.83 -13.23 -14.02
C THR A 3 5.34 -12.59 -12.74
N THR A 4 4.46 -12.00 -11.98
CA THR A 4 4.77 -11.44 -10.67
C THR A 4 4.22 -12.34 -9.59
N THR A 5 5.06 -12.75 -8.64
CA THR A 5 4.66 -13.59 -7.51
C THR A 5 4.90 -12.85 -6.19
N ALA A 6 4.00 -13.04 -5.25
CA ALA A 6 4.18 -12.63 -3.85
C ALA A 6 4.33 -13.89 -2.99
N THR A 7 5.35 -13.90 -2.12
CA THR A 7 5.55 -14.97 -1.15
C THR A 7 5.46 -14.39 0.24
N ILE A 8 4.60 -14.96 1.08
CA ILE A 8 4.45 -14.60 2.49
C ILE A 8 4.79 -15.82 3.32
N THR A 9 5.70 -15.67 4.27
CA THR A 9 6.05 -16.71 5.22
C THR A 9 5.91 -16.14 6.64
N LEU A 10 5.09 -16.80 7.43
CA LEU A 10 4.93 -16.54 8.86
C LEU A 10 5.37 -17.77 9.62
N ALA A 11 6.34 -17.61 10.49
CA ALA A 11 6.85 -18.68 11.32
C ALA A 11 7.11 -18.19 12.76
N SER A 12 6.65 -18.94 13.72
CA SER A 12 6.95 -18.70 15.13
C SER A 12 7.00 -20.03 15.87
N SER A 13 7.91 -20.14 16.83
CA SER A 13 8.02 -21.30 17.70
C SER A 13 7.31 -21.13 19.05
N ASP A 14 6.89 -19.92 19.39
CA ASP A 14 6.53 -19.54 20.75
C ASP A 14 5.35 -18.56 20.88
N ILE A 15 4.74 -18.14 19.76
CA ILE A 15 3.63 -17.17 19.80
C ILE A 15 2.31 -17.79 20.29
N ALA A 16 2.23 -19.11 20.28
CA ALA A 16 1.11 -19.89 20.77
C ALA A 16 1.65 -21.24 21.31
N ASP A 17 0.82 -22.02 21.99
CA ASP A 17 1.20 -23.34 22.50
C ASP A 17 1.68 -24.30 21.41
N ASN A 18 1.41 -23.99 20.16
CA ASN A 18 1.87 -24.74 18.99
C ASN A 18 2.68 -23.85 18.04
N ALA A 19 3.71 -24.41 17.44
CA ALA A 19 4.49 -23.73 16.43
C ALA A 19 3.60 -23.36 15.21
N ILE A 20 3.73 -22.12 14.76
CA ILE A 20 3.05 -21.62 13.58
C ILE A 20 4.03 -21.62 12.41
N SER A 21 3.64 -22.23 11.31
CA SER A 21 4.37 -22.15 10.05
C SER A 21 3.38 -22.04 8.89
N ILE A 22 3.28 -20.87 8.30
CA ILE A 22 2.41 -20.57 7.17
C ILE A 22 3.29 -20.05 6.04
N SER A 23 3.21 -20.69 4.89
CA SER A 23 3.85 -20.18 3.67
C SER A 23 2.81 -20.15 2.55
N ASN A 24 2.68 -19.02 1.89
CA ASN A 24 1.79 -18.85 0.76
C ASN A 24 2.54 -18.15 -0.39
N ILE A 25 2.39 -18.70 -1.58
CA ILE A 25 2.90 -18.12 -2.82
C ILE A 25 1.68 -17.84 -3.70
N ALA A 26 1.48 -16.57 -4.04
CA ALA A 26 0.42 -16.14 -4.92
C ALA A 26 0.98 -15.55 -6.22
N THR A 27 0.47 -15.98 -7.35
CA THR A 27 0.67 -15.28 -8.62
C THR A 27 -0.29 -14.11 -8.68
N LEU A 28 0.24 -12.90 -8.91
CA LEU A 28 -0.56 -11.69 -9.02
C LEU A 28 -1.13 -11.62 -10.43
N SER A 29 -2.41 -11.94 -10.57
CA SER A 29 -3.09 -12.03 -11.86
C SER A 29 -3.95 -10.81 -12.13
N LYS A 30 -4.14 -10.50 -13.42
CA LYS A 30 -5.12 -9.53 -13.89
C LYS A 30 -6.54 -9.98 -13.58
N ALA A 31 -7.44 -9.04 -13.38
CA ALA A 31 -8.84 -9.35 -13.10
C ALA A 31 -9.46 -10.20 -14.23
N GLY A 32 -10.11 -11.30 -13.85
CA GLY A 32 -10.76 -12.19 -14.80
C GLY A 32 -9.82 -12.95 -15.77
N SER A 33 -8.52 -13.02 -15.45
CA SER A 33 -7.49 -13.58 -16.33
C SER A 33 -6.50 -14.46 -15.55
N THR A 34 -5.80 -15.33 -16.28
CA THR A 34 -4.62 -16.04 -15.78
C THR A 34 -3.30 -15.32 -16.07
N SER A 35 -3.36 -14.19 -16.78
CA SER A 35 -2.18 -13.35 -17.06
C SER A 35 -1.74 -12.62 -15.80
N GLY A 36 -0.44 -12.51 -15.57
CA GLY A 36 0.10 -11.79 -14.42
C GLY A 36 -0.03 -10.27 -14.56
N LEU A 37 0.00 -9.57 -13.42
CA LEU A 37 0.21 -8.12 -13.39
C LEU A 37 1.58 -7.81 -14.02
N ASP A 38 1.64 -6.87 -14.91
CA ASP A 38 2.81 -6.60 -15.75
C ASP A 38 3.33 -5.14 -15.71
N LYS A 39 2.66 -4.28 -14.96
CA LYS A 39 3.05 -2.89 -14.78
C LYS A 39 3.41 -2.58 -13.32
N THR A 40 4.23 -1.57 -13.10
CA THR A 40 4.60 -1.11 -11.77
C THR A 40 4.96 0.37 -11.76
N SER A 41 4.64 1.04 -10.65
CA SER A 41 5.10 2.41 -10.39
C SER A 41 6.61 2.51 -10.12
N GLY A 42 7.29 1.36 -10.03
CA GLY A 42 8.65 1.27 -9.49
C GLY A 42 8.67 1.45 -7.96
N LEU A 43 9.80 1.07 -7.36
CA LEU A 43 10.02 1.24 -5.93
C LEU A 43 10.37 2.70 -5.63
N ARG A 44 9.55 3.35 -4.81
CA ARG A 44 9.70 4.76 -4.44
C ARG A 44 10.02 4.88 -2.96
N ARG A 45 10.70 5.97 -2.58
CA ARG A 45 11.01 6.31 -1.18
C ARG A 45 10.76 7.78 -0.92
N ARG A 46 10.27 8.10 0.27
CA ARG A 46 10.06 9.47 0.74
C ARG A 46 10.20 9.53 2.26
N THR A 47 10.87 10.57 2.74
CA THR A 47 10.86 10.93 4.16
C THR A 47 9.74 11.93 4.39
N LEU A 48 8.88 11.64 5.33
CA LEU A 48 7.71 12.41 5.72
C LEU A 48 7.99 13.15 7.03
N ALA A 49 7.61 14.40 7.09
CA ALA A 49 7.66 15.15 8.34
C ALA A 49 6.61 14.63 9.34
N ALA A 50 6.88 14.74 10.62
CA ALA A 50 5.93 14.37 11.67
C ALA A 50 4.60 15.13 11.50
N THR A 51 3.50 14.47 11.81
CA THR A 51 2.11 14.99 11.81
C THR A 51 1.58 15.57 10.50
N THR A 52 2.35 15.52 9.43
CA THR A 52 1.90 16.03 8.13
C THR A 52 1.28 14.90 7.33
N SER A 53 -0.01 15.00 7.07
CA SER A 53 -0.70 14.11 6.13
C SER A 53 -0.12 14.27 4.73
N VAL A 54 0.02 13.17 4.01
CA VAL A 54 0.57 13.17 2.66
C VAL A 54 -0.12 12.09 1.83
N ASP A 55 -0.65 12.47 0.69
CA ASP A 55 -1.05 11.52 -0.34
C ASP A 55 0.18 10.76 -0.85
N LEU A 56 0.18 9.48 -0.56
CA LEU A 56 1.27 8.60 -0.97
C LEU A 56 1.05 8.07 -2.39
N ILE A 57 -0.21 7.74 -2.70
CA ILE A 57 -0.64 7.21 -3.97
C ILE A 57 -1.93 7.92 -4.34
N GLN A 58 -1.84 8.82 -5.30
CA GLN A 58 -2.99 9.55 -5.86
C GLN A 58 -3.40 8.89 -7.17
N LEU A 59 -4.70 8.69 -7.31
CA LEU A 59 -5.26 8.04 -8.48
C LEU A 59 -5.00 8.84 -9.77
N ASP A 60 -5.11 10.14 -9.67
CA ASP A 60 -4.93 11.06 -10.80
C ASP A 60 -3.47 11.20 -11.23
N HIS A 61 -2.52 11.05 -10.31
CA HIS A 61 -1.09 11.12 -10.63
C HIS A 61 -0.54 9.91 -11.39
N PHE A 62 -1.24 8.79 -11.41
CA PHE A 62 -0.94 7.71 -12.35
C PHE A 62 -1.23 8.09 -13.80
N GLN A 63 -2.05 9.13 -14.01
CA GLN A 63 -2.32 9.67 -15.34
C GLN A 63 -1.15 10.46 -15.92
N GLU A 64 -0.22 10.98 -15.14
CA GLU A 64 0.95 11.72 -15.64
C GLU A 64 1.88 10.85 -16.47
N THR A 65 1.81 9.54 -16.33
CA THR A 65 2.53 8.60 -17.19
C THR A 65 1.77 8.21 -18.45
N GLY A 66 0.56 8.76 -18.66
CA GLY A 66 -0.31 8.41 -19.79
C GLY A 66 -0.98 7.04 -19.63
N GLU A 67 -0.82 6.40 -18.48
CA GLU A 67 -1.44 5.13 -18.16
C GLU A 67 -2.59 5.33 -17.18
N VAL A 68 -3.79 5.05 -17.64
CA VAL A 68 -5.00 5.08 -16.83
C VAL A 68 -5.14 3.73 -16.15
N ILE A 69 -5.20 3.69 -14.81
CA ILE A 69 -5.78 2.55 -14.13
C ILE A 69 -7.28 2.63 -14.40
N THR A 70 -7.75 1.90 -15.39
CA THR A 70 -9.16 1.87 -15.75
C THR A 70 -9.98 1.11 -14.71
N GLU A 71 -11.26 1.45 -14.60
CA GLU A 71 -12.21 0.76 -13.74
C GLU A 71 -12.06 -0.77 -13.76
N ASN A 72 -12.19 -1.39 -12.59
CA ASN A 72 -12.13 -2.84 -12.41
C ASN A 72 -10.76 -3.49 -12.70
N LYS A 73 -9.69 -2.73 -12.70
CA LYS A 73 -8.35 -3.28 -12.85
C LYS A 73 -7.77 -3.75 -11.51
N ALA A 74 -7.09 -4.87 -11.56
CA ALA A 74 -6.39 -5.39 -10.39
C ALA A 74 -5.14 -4.56 -10.10
N ALA A 75 -4.97 -4.18 -8.85
CA ALA A 75 -3.73 -3.59 -8.36
C ALA A 75 -3.35 -4.17 -7.00
N LYS A 76 -2.06 -4.12 -6.69
CA LYS A 76 -1.51 -4.49 -5.39
C LYS A 76 -0.57 -3.40 -4.93
N VAL A 77 -0.68 -3.06 -3.68
CA VAL A 77 0.13 -2.02 -3.05
C VAL A 77 1.03 -2.65 -2.01
N TYR A 78 2.30 -2.30 -2.08
CA TYR A 78 3.31 -2.58 -1.07
C TYR A 78 3.71 -1.27 -0.41
N ILE A 79 3.71 -1.24 0.91
CA ILE A 79 4.18 -0.11 1.73
C ILE A 79 5.01 -0.65 2.88
N LYS A 80 6.14 -0.02 3.14
CA LYS A 80 7.02 -0.36 4.26
C LYS A 80 7.54 0.89 4.95
N ASN A 81 7.52 0.89 6.27
CA ASN A 81 8.27 1.83 7.08
C ASN A 81 9.70 1.32 7.21
N ILE A 82 10.67 1.97 6.57
CA ILE A 82 12.09 1.57 6.60
C ILE A 82 12.85 2.18 7.79
N GLY A 83 12.18 2.93 8.66
CA GLY A 83 12.73 3.39 9.93
C GLY A 83 12.99 2.23 10.90
N THR A 84 13.64 2.53 11.99
CA THR A 84 13.97 1.57 13.06
C THR A 84 13.31 1.89 14.39
N SER A 85 12.57 3.01 14.47
CA SER A 85 11.88 3.41 15.69
C SER A 85 10.74 2.46 16.02
N THR A 86 10.66 1.99 17.25
CA THR A 86 9.53 1.20 17.75
C THR A 86 8.43 2.07 18.36
N ALA A 87 8.67 3.36 18.53
CA ALA A 87 7.71 4.32 19.06
C ALA A 87 6.98 5.09 17.94
N GLU A 88 7.73 5.44 16.89
CA GLU A 88 7.19 6.19 15.76
C GLU A 88 6.53 5.26 14.76
N HIS A 89 5.37 5.66 14.31
CA HIS A 89 4.61 4.90 13.32
C HIS A 89 4.04 5.82 12.24
N VAL A 90 3.54 5.23 11.21
CA VAL A 90 2.72 5.91 10.21
C VAL A 90 1.36 5.21 10.14
N LYS A 91 0.29 5.97 10.21
CA LYS A 91 -1.05 5.50 9.86
C LYS A 91 -1.13 5.40 8.33
N VAL A 92 -1.70 4.34 7.83
CA VAL A 92 -2.04 4.16 6.41
C VAL A 92 -3.54 4.21 6.30
N CYS A 93 -4.04 5.08 5.44
CA CYS A 93 -5.46 5.36 5.28
C CYS A 93 -5.85 5.25 3.80
N ILE A 94 -7.11 4.96 3.52
CA ILE A 94 -7.71 5.02 2.18
C ILE A 94 -8.82 6.05 2.21
N GLY A 95 -8.77 7.03 1.32
CA GLY A 95 -9.75 8.09 1.25
C GLY A 95 -9.14 9.43 0.92
N GLN A 96 -9.83 10.49 1.30
CA GLN A 96 -9.41 11.86 1.09
C GLN A 96 -8.59 12.37 2.28
N GLU A 97 -7.49 13.08 2.02
CA GLU A 97 -6.51 13.53 3.02
C GLU A 97 -7.08 14.36 4.19
N ASP A 98 -8.33 14.76 4.20
CA ASP A 98 -8.67 15.96 4.95
C ASP A 98 -9.53 15.80 6.21
N ALA A 99 -10.24 14.72 6.48
CA ALA A 99 -11.27 14.89 7.48
C ALA A 99 -11.32 13.88 8.64
N ASP A 100 -11.21 12.62 8.37
CA ASP A 100 -11.48 11.61 9.39
C ASP A 100 -10.46 10.47 9.39
N ALA A 101 -9.20 10.85 9.57
CA ALA A 101 -8.06 9.92 9.62
C ALA A 101 -8.27 8.70 10.53
N ASP A 102 -9.16 8.81 11.50
CA ASP A 102 -9.45 7.71 12.43
C ASP A 102 -10.51 6.74 11.87
N THR A 103 -11.30 7.15 10.89
CA THR A 103 -12.33 6.29 10.27
C THR A 103 -11.82 5.55 9.02
N GLU A 104 -10.76 6.06 8.40
CA GLU A 104 -10.20 5.54 7.16
C GLU A 104 -8.88 4.80 7.36
N GLU A 105 -8.41 4.69 8.60
CA GLU A 105 -7.19 3.98 8.95
C GLU A 105 -7.33 2.49 8.66
N ILE A 106 -6.48 1.95 7.81
CA ILE A 106 -6.40 0.51 7.52
C ILE A 106 -5.30 -0.19 8.31
N GLY A 107 -4.35 0.56 8.86
CA GLY A 107 -3.29 0.01 9.71
C GLY A 107 -2.21 1.02 10.06
N ARG A 108 -1.36 0.61 11.00
CA ARG A 108 -0.18 1.36 11.45
C ARG A 108 1.08 0.57 11.18
N LEU A 109 2.07 1.25 10.64
CA LEU A 109 3.39 0.68 10.38
C LEU A 109 4.43 1.31 11.30
N TYR A 110 4.91 0.57 12.27
CA TYR A 110 6.07 0.92 13.07
C TYR A 110 7.37 0.68 12.30
N GLY A 111 8.50 1.07 12.84
CA GLY A 111 9.78 0.87 12.16
C GLY A 111 10.04 -0.60 11.82
N GLY A 112 10.27 -0.89 10.56
CA GLY A 112 10.43 -2.23 10.02
C GLY A 112 9.15 -2.91 9.53
N ASP A 113 7.97 -2.44 9.95
CA ASP A 113 6.70 -3.02 9.53
C ASP A 113 6.40 -2.74 8.05
N TRP A 114 5.65 -3.64 7.46
CA TRP A 114 5.21 -3.54 6.08
C TRP A 114 3.80 -4.11 5.90
N MET A 115 3.15 -3.69 4.83
CA MET A 115 1.88 -4.24 4.39
C MET A 115 1.88 -4.48 2.88
N PHE A 116 1.08 -5.46 2.48
CA PHE A 116 0.81 -5.77 1.08
C PHE A 116 -0.65 -6.13 0.94
N PHE A 117 -1.39 -5.38 0.16
CA PHE A 117 -2.84 -5.52 0.06
C PHE A 117 -3.35 -5.26 -1.35
N PRO A 118 -4.51 -5.83 -1.70
CA PRO A 118 -5.21 -5.48 -2.92
C PRO A 118 -5.77 -4.06 -2.80
N TRP A 119 -5.63 -3.29 -3.86
CA TRP A 119 -6.20 -1.96 -3.99
C TRP A 119 -7.02 -1.90 -5.26
N ALA A 120 -8.26 -1.50 -5.16
CA ALA A 120 -9.15 -1.29 -6.30
C ALA A 120 -9.31 0.22 -6.48
N ALA A 121 -8.61 0.75 -7.44
CA ALA A 121 -8.85 2.09 -7.90
C ALA A 121 -10.13 2.09 -8.73
N VAL A 122 -11.24 2.48 -8.15
CA VAL A 122 -12.51 2.67 -8.88
C VAL A 122 -12.60 4.12 -9.29
N TRP A 123 -12.30 4.41 -10.55
CA TRP A 123 -12.50 5.75 -11.08
C TRP A 123 -13.88 5.85 -11.72
N THR A 124 -14.77 6.65 -11.13
CA THR A 124 -15.99 7.09 -11.78
C THR A 124 -15.76 8.49 -12.34
N SER A 125 -15.91 8.64 -13.62
CA SER A 125 -15.61 9.86 -14.39
C SER A 125 -16.40 11.12 -14.03
N ALA A 126 -17.28 11.07 -13.04
CA ALA A 126 -18.19 12.16 -12.70
C ALA A 126 -17.79 12.97 -11.46
N ASP A 127 -17.09 12.37 -10.53
CA ASP A 127 -16.67 13.02 -9.29
C ASP A 127 -15.22 12.63 -8.98
N HIS A 128 -14.29 13.55 -9.21
CA HIS A 128 -12.92 13.45 -8.72
C HIS A 128 -12.88 13.56 -7.19
N ASN A 129 -13.68 12.78 -6.52
CA ASN A 129 -13.58 12.63 -5.09
C ASN A 129 -12.45 11.64 -4.84
N ASN A 130 -11.33 12.08 -4.32
CA ASN A 130 -10.13 11.33 -3.97
C ASN A 130 -10.38 10.25 -2.89
N ASN A 131 -11.60 9.70 -2.85
CA ASN A 131 -12.04 8.74 -1.83
C ASN A 131 -11.32 7.39 -1.90
N GLU A 132 -10.41 7.24 -2.83
CA GLU A 132 -9.70 5.98 -3.05
C GLU A 132 -8.18 6.15 -3.05
N ASP A 133 -7.70 7.36 -2.81
CA ASP A 133 -6.29 7.64 -2.65
C ASP A 133 -5.76 6.91 -1.41
N ILE A 134 -4.49 6.60 -1.43
CA ILE A 134 -3.79 6.10 -0.24
C ILE A 134 -2.97 7.24 0.32
N TYR A 135 -3.40 7.72 1.46
CA TYR A 135 -2.67 8.73 2.20
C TYR A 135 -2.08 8.19 3.49
N VAL A 136 -1.10 8.87 4.02
CA VAL A 136 -0.38 8.45 5.21
C VAL A 136 -0.19 9.61 6.18
N ILE A 137 -0.25 9.31 7.47
CA ILE A 137 -0.09 10.28 8.55
C ILE A 137 0.99 9.78 9.51
N PRO A 138 2.20 10.39 9.50
CA PRO A 138 3.21 10.08 10.48
C PRO A 138 2.78 10.50 11.90
N SER A 139 3.20 9.73 12.90
CA SER A 139 2.99 10.07 14.32
C SER A 139 3.69 11.38 14.72
N SER A 140 3.34 11.87 15.90
CA SER A 140 3.91 13.09 16.47
C SER A 140 5.28 12.82 17.10
N GLY A 141 6.31 12.86 16.37
CA GLY A 141 7.65 12.63 16.87
C GLY A 141 8.66 12.98 15.81
N ASP A 142 9.41 12.00 15.39
CA ASP A 142 10.41 12.16 14.34
C ASP A 142 9.83 11.92 12.94
N SER A 143 10.60 12.28 11.93
CA SER A 143 10.26 11.97 10.54
C SER A 143 10.29 10.46 10.29
N VAL A 144 9.38 9.98 9.45
CA VAL A 144 9.28 8.58 9.04
C VAL A 144 9.67 8.45 7.57
N THR A 145 10.46 7.45 7.23
CA THR A 145 10.79 7.16 5.84
C THR A 145 10.04 5.93 5.36
N LEU A 146 9.24 6.11 4.32
CA LEU A 146 8.49 5.04 3.67
C LEU A 146 9.12 4.62 2.36
N GLU A 147 8.92 3.36 2.06
CA GLU A 147 9.17 2.74 0.76
C GLU A 147 7.85 2.14 0.27
N TRP A 148 7.50 2.36 -1.00
CA TRP A 148 6.26 1.80 -1.55
C TRP A 148 6.36 1.50 -3.04
N MET A 149 5.45 0.68 -3.50
CA MET A 149 5.31 0.30 -4.90
C MET A 149 3.86 -0.11 -5.19
N VAL A 150 3.37 0.27 -6.36
CA VAL A 150 2.13 -0.27 -6.91
C VAL A 150 2.46 -1.21 -8.05
N ILE A 151 1.81 -2.37 -8.07
CA ILE A 151 1.87 -3.36 -9.14
C ILE A 151 0.46 -3.45 -9.71
N TYR A 152 0.31 -3.28 -11.02
CA TYR A 152 -1.00 -3.17 -11.66
C TYR A 152 -1.01 -3.76 -13.07
N GLU A 153 -2.19 -3.81 -13.71
CA GLU A 153 -2.39 -4.24 -15.10
C GLU A 153 -2.47 -3.11 -16.11
#